data_76a6454b7ee3339d624af12f812c3aee
#
_entry.id   76a6454b7ee3339d624af12f812c3aee
#
_cell.length_a   1.000
_cell.length_b   1.000
_cell.length_c   1.000
_cell.angle_alpha   90.00
_cell.angle_beta   90.00
_cell.angle_gamma   90.00
#
_symmetry.space_group_name_H-M   'P 1'
#
loop_
_entity.id
_entity.type
_entity.pdbx_description
1 polymer ?
#
loop_
_entity_poly.entity_id
_entity_poly.type
_entity_poly.pdbx_seq_one_letter_code
_entity_poly.pdbx_strand_id
1 'polypeptide(L)'
;KQDISAHDELEGFIDKCSRELGDKIDVLINNAGITKDNLTIRMNKDEWDKVIDINLTSTFLLTKHTIKKMLKKKSGKIINITSVVGHTGNLGQVNYSASKGGILSMSKSLSLEYAKKNITVNCIAPGFIETAMTAKINEEHKSQLKSKIPLDKFGSPQDIANCAAFLCSDLSNYITGETIHVNGGMYFS
;
A
#
# COMPACT_ATOMS: atom_id res chain seq x y z
N LYS A 1 14.77 11.61 -4.39
CA LYS A 1 13.90 11.69 -3.21
C LYS A 1 12.81 12.71 -3.47
N GLN A 2 11.52 12.38 -3.20
CA GLN A 2 10.36 13.25 -3.39
C GLN A 2 9.47 13.17 -2.16
N ASP A 3 8.93 14.32 -1.74
CA ASP A 3 7.83 14.37 -0.78
C ASP A 3 6.52 14.09 -1.55
N ILE A 4 5.84 13.00 -1.23
CA ILE A 4 4.63 12.61 -1.93
C ILE A 4 3.40 13.43 -1.54
N SER A 5 3.48 14.26 -0.48
CA SER A 5 2.43 15.21 -0.14
C SER A 5 2.43 16.47 -1.04
N ALA A 6 3.52 16.73 -1.75
CA ALA A 6 3.61 17.80 -2.74
C ALA A 6 2.94 17.35 -4.06
N HIS A 7 1.61 17.30 -4.06
CA HIS A 7 0.82 16.69 -5.13
C HIS A 7 1.08 17.28 -6.51
N ASP A 8 1.28 18.61 -6.59
CA ASP A 8 1.54 19.32 -7.84
C ASP A 8 2.89 18.95 -8.49
N GLU A 9 3.82 18.39 -7.70
CA GLU A 9 5.14 17.97 -8.17
C GLU A 9 5.16 16.52 -8.67
N LEU A 10 4.14 15.71 -8.37
CA LEU A 10 4.18 14.26 -8.61
C LEU A 10 4.23 13.90 -10.09
N GLU A 11 3.58 14.66 -10.97
CA GLU A 11 3.67 14.41 -12.41
C GLU A 11 5.10 14.61 -12.92
N GLY A 12 5.73 15.73 -12.56
CA GLY A 12 7.12 16.02 -12.90
C GLY A 12 8.10 15.01 -12.32
N PHE A 13 7.84 14.52 -11.10
CA PHE A 13 8.63 13.47 -10.47
C PHE A 13 8.54 12.14 -11.26
N ILE A 14 7.35 11.69 -11.64
CA ILE A 14 7.16 10.48 -12.46
C ILE A 14 7.80 10.65 -13.83
N ASP A 15 7.72 11.83 -14.44
CA ASP A 15 8.38 12.12 -15.71
C ASP A 15 9.91 12.02 -15.60
N LYS A 16 10.48 12.53 -14.51
CA LYS A 16 11.91 12.39 -14.22
C LYS A 16 12.31 10.94 -14.04
N CYS A 17 11.59 10.18 -13.20
CA CYS A 17 11.84 8.75 -12.99
C CYS A 17 11.78 7.99 -14.31
N SER A 18 10.78 8.26 -15.16
CA SER A 18 10.65 7.59 -16.45
C SER A 18 11.88 7.83 -17.32
N ARG A 19 12.37 9.07 -17.44
CA ARG A 19 13.59 9.38 -18.21
C ARG A 19 14.82 8.65 -17.68
N GLU A 20 15.00 8.62 -16.35
CA GLU A 20 16.14 7.93 -15.71
C GLU A 20 16.08 6.40 -15.91
N LEU A 21 14.90 5.84 -16.12
CA LEU A 21 14.68 4.41 -16.36
C LEU A 21 14.58 4.04 -17.86
N GLY A 22 15.03 4.91 -18.75
CA GLY A 22 15.01 4.67 -20.21
C GLY A 22 13.62 4.84 -20.83
N ASP A 23 12.94 5.90 -20.45
CA ASP A 23 11.59 6.31 -20.88
C ASP A 23 10.48 5.31 -20.62
N LYS A 24 10.65 4.52 -19.56
CA LYS A 24 9.67 3.53 -19.11
C LYS A 24 9.57 3.46 -17.59
N ILE A 25 8.47 2.95 -17.11
CA ILE A 25 8.29 2.47 -15.73
C ILE A 25 7.60 1.11 -15.84
N ASP A 26 8.28 0.06 -15.42
CA ASP A 26 7.76 -1.31 -15.48
C ASP A 26 6.96 -1.65 -14.23
N VAL A 27 7.37 -1.12 -13.07
CA VAL A 27 6.76 -1.40 -11.76
C VAL A 27 6.61 -0.12 -10.97
N LEU A 28 5.45 0.02 -10.31
CA LEU A 28 5.20 1.00 -9.26
C LEU A 28 4.85 0.28 -7.96
N ILE A 29 5.57 0.57 -6.88
CA ILE A 29 5.21 0.09 -5.54
C ILE A 29 4.87 1.30 -4.66
N ASN A 30 3.60 1.46 -4.33
CA ASN A 30 3.11 2.48 -3.41
C ASN A 30 3.20 1.93 -1.97
N ASN A 31 4.30 2.24 -1.29
CA ASN A 31 4.57 1.77 0.07
C ASN A 31 4.52 2.90 1.11
N ALA A 32 4.77 4.14 0.72
CA ALA A 32 4.80 5.27 1.65
C ALA A 32 3.43 5.45 2.32
N GLY A 33 3.46 5.76 3.61
CA GLY A 33 2.25 6.03 4.37
C GLY A 33 2.56 6.45 5.80
N ILE A 34 1.58 7.07 6.42
CA ILE A 34 1.65 7.55 7.80
C ILE A 34 0.43 7.09 8.60
N THR A 35 0.53 7.16 9.92
CA THR A 35 -0.60 7.09 10.85
C THR A 35 -0.69 8.38 11.68
N LYS A 36 -1.89 8.73 12.10
CA LYS A 36 -2.21 9.78 13.06
C LYS A 36 -3.35 9.25 13.91
N ASP A 37 -2.99 8.44 14.90
CA ASP A 37 -3.95 7.67 15.68
C ASP A 37 -4.61 8.56 16.75
N ASN A 38 -5.94 8.58 16.76
CA ASN A 38 -6.74 9.26 17.77
C ASN A 38 -8.17 8.68 17.80
N LEU A 39 -8.83 8.72 18.95
CA LEU A 39 -10.25 8.36 19.01
C LEU A 39 -11.06 9.30 18.12
N THR A 40 -12.09 8.80 17.44
CA THR A 40 -12.91 9.56 16.47
C THR A 40 -13.41 10.88 17.02
N ILE A 41 -13.87 10.89 18.27
CA ILE A 41 -14.39 12.13 18.93
C ILE A 41 -13.29 13.16 19.24
N ARG A 42 -12.02 12.78 19.21
CA ARG A 42 -10.87 13.65 19.46
C ARG A 42 -10.05 13.92 18.20
N MET A 43 -10.27 13.14 17.15
CA MET A 43 -9.56 13.29 15.88
C MET A 43 -9.93 14.62 15.23
N ASN A 44 -8.94 15.48 15.06
CA ASN A 44 -9.16 16.75 14.37
C ASN A 44 -9.05 16.58 12.84
N LYS A 45 -9.51 17.61 12.13
CA LYS A 45 -9.53 17.58 10.66
C LYS A 45 -8.13 17.45 10.04
N ASP A 46 -7.11 18.06 10.64
CA ASP A 46 -5.72 17.96 10.15
C ASP A 46 -5.16 16.52 10.27
N GLU A 47 -5.47 15.82 11.36
CA GLU A 47 -5.08 14.41 11.53
C GLU A 47 -5.76 13.50 10.52
N TRP A 48 -7.02 13.77 10.18
CA TRP A 48 -7.75 13.07 9.13
C TRP A 48 -7.18 13.40 7.75
N ASP A 49 -7.13 14.68 7.39
CA ASP A 49 -6.70 15.11 6.05
C ASP A 49 -5.29 14.62 5.71
N LYS A 50 -4.33 14.78 6.63
CA LYS A 50 -2.94 14.32 6.39
C LYS A 50 -2.84 12.84 6.07
N VAL A 51 -3.61 12.00 6.75
CA VAL A 51 -3.58 10.56 6.50
C VAL A 51 -4.23 10.23 5.15
N ILE A 52 -5.35 10.84 4.84
CA ILE A 52 -6.02 10.65 3.54
C ILE A 52 -5.14 11.17 2.41
N ASP A 53 -4.58 12.36 2.54
CA ASP A 53 -3.77 12.99 1.49
C ASP A 53 -2.50 12.18 1.19
N ILE A 54 -1.77 11.78 2.22
CA ILE A 54 -0.51 11.04 2.02
C ILE A 54 -0.77 9.60 1.63
N ASN A 55 -1.69 8.91 2.29
CA ASN A 55 -1.87 7.48 2.05
C ASN A 55 -2.69 7.19 0.78
N LEU A 56 -3.78 7.92 0.57
CA LEU A 56 -4.76 7.62 -0.49
C LEU A 56 -4.59 8.54 -1.70
N THR A 57 -4.62 9.86 -1.49
CA THR A 57 -4.57 10.84 -2.59
C THR A 57 -3.24 10.76 -3.33
N SER A 58 -2.11 10.71 -2.60
CA SER A 58 -0.78 10.57 -3.24
C SER A 58 -0.64 9.25 -3.98
N THR A 59 -1.15 8.13 -3.40
CA THR A 59 -1.16 6.82 -4.07
C THR A 59 -1.96 6.88 -5.39
N PHE A 60 -3.13 7.53 -5.38
CA PHE A 60 -3.91 7.75 -6.59
C PHE A 60 -3.15 8.55 -7.64
N LEU A 61 -2.55 9.69 -7.27
CA LEU A 61 -1.84 10.57 -8.19
C LEU A 61 -0.60 9.90 -8.79
N LEU A 62 0.24 9.26 -7.96
CA LEU A 62 1.40 8.50 -8.44
C LEU A 62 0.98 7.40 -9.41
N THR A 63 -0.09 6.67 -9.08
CA THR A 63 -0.64 5.63 -9.93
C THR A 63 -1.14 6.20 -11.27
N LYS A 64 -1.91 7.28 -11.24
CA LYS A 64 -2.44 7.98 -12.43
C LYS A 64 -1.32 8.40 -13.38
N HIS A 65 -0.27 9.03 -12.86
CA HIS A 65 0.83 9.51 -13.69
C HIS A 65 1.70 8.36 -14.22
N THR A 66 1.89 7.30 -13.42
CA THR A 66 2.62 6.10 -13.84
C THR A 66 1.86 5.31 -14.91
N ILE A 67 0.55 5.15 -14.78
CA ILE A 67 -0.28 4.48 -15.80
C ILE A 67 -0.15 5.16 -17.17
N LYS A 68 -0.06 6.50 -17.24
CA LYS A 68 0.20 7.21 -18.50
C LYS A 68 1.47 6.71 -19.20
N LYS A 69 2.51 6.32 -18.45
CA LYS A 69 3.76 5.77 -18.99
C LYS A 69 3.58 4.30 -19.40
N MET A 70 2.96 3.52 -18.54
CA MET A 70 2.71 2.09 -18.78
C MET A 70 1.80 1.85 -20.01
N LEU A 71 0.82 2.71 -20.26
CA LEU A 71 -0.07 2.62 -21.40
C LEU A 71 0.68 2.72 -22.75
N LYS A 72 1.75 3.53 -22.83
CA LYS A 72 2.58 3.62 -24.05
C LYS A 72 3.24 2.30 -24.38
N LYS A 73 3.63 1.55 -23.37
CA LYS A 73 4.29 0.24 -23.49
C LYS A 73 3.28 -0.93 -23.54
N LYS A 74 2.04 -0.70 -23.10
CA LYS A 74 1.01 -1.74 -22.86
C LYS A 74 1.52 -2.85 -21.95
N SER A 75 2.18 -2.47 -20.87
CA SER A 75 2.70 -3.39 -19.86
C SER A 75 3.03 -2.62 -18.58
N GLY A 76 2.73 -3.18 -17.43
CA GLY A 76 3.09 -2.60 -16.14
C GLY A 76 2.54 -3.40 -14.96
N LYS A 77 3.15 -3.19 -13.81
CA LYS A 77 2.72 -3.81 -12.55
C LYS A 77 2.64 -2.74 -11.46
N ILE A 78 1.50 -2.65 -10.81
CA ILE A 78 1.25 -1.73 -9.71
C ILE A 78 0.96 -2.54 -8.45
N ILE A 79 1.74 -2.32 -7.41
CA ILE A 79 1.59 -2.96 -6.12
C ILE A 79 1.33 -1.90 -5.06
N ASN A 80 0.20 -1.97 -4.40
CA ASN A 80 -0.18 -1.05 -3.34
C ASN A 80 -0.04 -1.74 -1.97
N ILE A 81 0.80 -1.19 -1.09
CA ILE A 81 0.93 -1.69 0.29
C ILE A 81 -0.22 -1.12 1.12
N THR A 82 -1.15 -2.00 1.46
CA THR A 82 -2.32 -1.68 2.28
C THR A 82 -2.06 -2.05 3.75
N SER A 83 -2.99 -2.66 4.42
CA SER A 83 -2.88 -3.19 5.77
C SER A 83 -4.05 -4.11 6.07
N VAL A 84 -3.87 -5.07 6.96
CA VAL A 84 -4.98 -5.83 7.57
C VAL A 84 -6.05 -4.88 8.14
N VAL A 85 -5.64 -3.73 8.67
CA VAL A 85 -6.54 -2.70 9.24
C VAL A 85 -7.48 -2.09 8.21
N GLY A 86 -7.13 -2.10 6.91
CA GLY A 86 -8.02 -1.70 5.83
C GLY A 86 -9.24 -2.62 5.66
N HIS A 87 -9.17 -3.85 6.19
CA HIS A 87 -10.25 -4.84 6.19
C HIS A 87 -10.99 -4.90 7.53
N THR A 88 -10.23 -4.92 8.64
CA THR A 88 -10.78 -5.16 9.99
C THR A 88 -11.17 -3.90 10.73
N GLY A 89 -10.64 -2.74 10.33
CA GLY A 89 -10.61 -1.56 11.20
C GLY A 89 -9.65 -1.75 12.38
N ASN A 90 -9.38 -0.68 13.10
CA ASN A 90 -8.66 -0.69 14.37
C ASN A 90 -9.04 0.51 15.23
N LEU A 91 -9.10 0.32 16.53
CA LEU A 91 -9.43 1.38 17.48
C LEU A 91 -8.45 2.56 17.34
N GLY A 92 -8.97 3.77 17.23
CA GLY A 92 -8.17 5.00 17.08
C GLY A 92 -7.60 5.24 15.69
N GLN A 93 -7.90 4.41 14.70
CA GLN A 93 -7.34 4.47 13.35
C GLN A 93 -8.41 4.66 12.25
N VAL A 94 -9.46 5.40 12.51
CA VAL A 94 -10.55 5.59 11.53
C VAL A 94 -10.05 6.20 10.21
N ASN A 95 -9.13 7.18 10.28
CA ASN A 95 -8.48 7.79 9.12
C ASN A 95 -7.58 6.79 8.37
N TYR A 96 -6.75 6.05 9.09
CA TYR A 96 -5.85 5.05 8.51
C TYR A 96 -6.63 3.89 7.87
N SER A 97 -7.63 3.36 8.58
CA SER A 97 -8.52 2.32 8.06
C SER A 97 -9.24 2.77 6.79
N ALA A 98 -9.79 3.99 6.79
CA ALA A 98 -10.43 4.58 5.62
C ALA A 98 -9.45 4.70 4.45
N SER A 99 -8.23 5.19 4.69
CA SER A 99 -7.22 5.32 3.63
C SER A 99 -6.82 3.97 3.03
N LYS A 100 -6.57 2.96 3.87
CA LYS A 100 -6.15 1.63 3.41
C LYS A 100 -7.30 0.85 2.77
N GLY A 101 -8.53 0.98 3.27
CA GLY A 101 -9.75 0.46 2.63
C GLY A 101 -10.03 1.12 1.28
N GLY A 102 -9.82 2.45 1.19
CA GLY A 102 -9.91 3.20 -0.06
C GLY A 102 -8.94 2.70 -1.13
N ILE A 103 -7.68 2.40 -0.74
CA ILE A 103 -6.67 1.83 -1.66
C ILE A 103 -7.12 0.46 -2.17
N LEU A 104 -7.70 -0.40 -1.33
CA LEU A 104 -8.20 -1.72 -1.73
C LEU A 104 -9.27 -1.59 -2.85
N SER A 105 -10.27 -0.75 -2.62
CA SER A 105 -11.37 -0.54 -3.57
C SER A 105 -10.89 0.15 -4.85
N MET A 106 -10.01 1.15 -4.72
CA MET A 106 -9.38 1.84 -5.86
C MET A 106 -8.58 0.85 -6.72
N SER A 107 -7.82 -0.06 -6.11
CA SER A 107 -7.01 -1.05 -6.82
C SER A 107 -7.85 -1.99 -7.65
N LYS A 108 -9.00 -2.43 -7.14
CA LYS A 108 -9.97 -3.25 -7.88
C LYS A 108 -10.50 -2.51 -9.11
N SER A 109 -10.89 -1.25 -8.97
CA SER A 109 -11.37 -0.43 -10.10
C SER A 109 -10.29 -0.26 -11.16
N LEU A 110 -9.07 0.09 -10.76
CA LEU A 110 -7.93 0.24 -11.68
C LEU A 110 -7.59 -1.08 -12.39
N SER A 111 -7.69 -2.21 -11.70
CA SER A 111 -7.46 -3.52 -12.33
C SER A 111 -8.45 -3.80 -13.47
N LEU A 112 -9.73 -3.47 -13.27
CA LEU A 112 -10.77 -3.62 -14.30
C LEU A 112 -10.53 -2.68 -15.51
N GLU A 113 -10.10 -1.44 -15.24
CA GLU A 113 -9.86 -0.45 -16.30
C GLU A 113 -8.65 -0.81 -17.18
N TYR A 114 -7.59 -1.38 -16.60
CA TYR A 114 -6.29 -1.50 -17.26
C TYR A 114 -5.84 -2.93 -17.58
N ALA A 115 -6.58 -3.97 -17.15
CA ALA A 115 -6.24 -5.37 -17.44
C ALA A 115 -6.04 -5.64 -18.95
N LYS A 116 -6.93 -5.12 -19.81
CA LYS A 116 -6.81 -5.25 -21.29
C LYS A 116 -5.59 -4.53 -21.88
N LYS A 117 -4.89 -3.74 -21.09
CA LYS A 117 -3.64 -3.07 -21.46
C LYS A 117 -2.40 -3.78 -20.90
N ASN A 118 -2.59 -4.99 -20.38
CA ASN A 118 -1.53 -5.79 -19.74
C ASN A 118 -0.88 -5.02 -18.56
N ILE A 119 -1.69 -4.27 -17.81
CA ILE A 119 -1.28 -3.61 -16.57
C ILE A 119 -2.03 -4.28 -15.43
N THR A 120 -1.30 -4.90 -14.50
CA THR A 120 -1.87 -5.52 -13.31
C THR A 120 -1.80 -4.57 -12.12
N VAL A 121 -2.83 -4.59 -11.29
CA VAL A 121 -2.90 -3.76 -10.07
C VAL A 121 -3.31 -4.68 -8.92
N ASN A 122 -2.40 -4.87 -7.96
CA ASN A 122 -2.63 -5.74 -6.81
C ASN A 122 -2.27 -5.03 -5.50
N CYS A 123 -2.79 -5.57 -4.40
CA CYS A 123 -2.50 -5.11 -3.06
C CYS A 123 -1.72 -6.17 -2.27
N ILE A 124 -0.89 -5.71 -1.36
CA ILE A 124 -0.36 -6.52 -0.26
C ILE A 124 -0.94 -5.94 1.02
N ALA A 125 -1.53 -6.78 1.86
CA ALA A 125 -2.08 -6.41 3.16
C ALA A 125 -1.22 -7.02 4.29
N PRO A 126 -0.21 -6.29 4.78
CA PRO A 126 0.59 -6.71 5.92
C PRO A 126 -0.24 -6.80 7.21
N GLY A 127 0.10 -7.75 8.07
CA GLY A 127 -0.26 -7.76 9.47
C GLY A 127 0.73 -6.94 10.32
N PHE A 128 1.03 -7.41 11.52
CA PHE A 128 2.09 -6.83 12.34
C PHE A 128 3.47 -7.26 11.84
N ILE A 129 4.27 -6.26 11.43
CA ILE A 129 5.62 -6.44 10.88
C ILE A 129 6.64 -5.81 11.83
N GLU A 130 7.76 -6.49 12.07
CA GLU A 130 8.87 -5.96 12.84
C GLU A 130 9.51 -4.77 12.12
N THR A 131 9.35 -3.59 12.69
CA THR A 131 9.87 -2.32 12.18
C THR A 131 10.39 -1.48 13.34
N ALA A 132 11.07 -0.38 13.05
CA ALA A 132 11.46 0.59 14.07
C ALA A 132 10.27 1.13 14.89
N MET A 133 9.06 1.09 14.33
CA MET A 133 7.84 1.51 15.01
C MET A 133 7.39 0.44 16.01
N THR A 134 7.37 -0.83 15.64
CA THR A 134 6.96 -1.95 16.52
C THR A 134 8.04 -2.29 17.55
N ALA A 135 9.31 -1.96 17.28
CA ALA A 135 10.40 -2.13 18.25
C ALA A 135 10.20 -1.33 19.55
N LYS A 136 9.44 -0.23 19.49
CA LYS A 136 9.17 0.64 20.64
C LYS A 136 8.02 0.13 21.54
N ILE A 137 7.31 -0.90 21.12
CA ILE A 137 6.22 -1.51 21.90
C ILE A 137 6.84 -2.32 23.04
N ASN A 138 6.32 -2.18 24.26
CA ASN A 138 6.78 -2.98 25.40
C ASN A 138 6.47 -4.48 25.22
N GLU A 139 7.21 -5.36 25.90
CA GLU A 139 7.14 -6.81 25.70
C GLU A 139 5.77 -7.40 26.06
N GLU A 140 5.11 -6.87 27.09
CA GLU A 140 3.76 -7.30 27.47
C GLU A 140 2.75 -7.05 26.34
N HIS A 141 2.77 -5.85 25.78
CA HIS A 141 1.89 -5.50 24.67
C HIS A 141 2.26 -6.26 23.39
N LYS A 142 3.55 -6.51 23.12
CA LYS A 142 3.99 -7.39 22.02
C LYS A 142 3.43 -8.80 22.18
N SER A 143 3.47 -9.36 23.39
CA SER A 143 2.92 -10.68 23.68
C SER A 143 1.41 -10.74 23.41
N GLN A 144 0.66 -9.73 23.86
CA GLN A 144 -0.76 -9.61 23.57
C GLN A 144 -1.08 -9.46 22.07
N LEU A 145 -0.22 -8.77 21.30
CA LEU A 145 -0.37 -8.66 19.85
C LEU A 145 -0.05 -9.99 19.16
N LYS A 146 1.02 -10.68 19.58
CA LYS A 146 1.40 -11.99 19.03
C LYS A 146 0.31 -13.04 19.24
N SER A 147 -0.34 -13.06 20.41
CA SER A 147 -1.42 -14.02 20.69
C SER A 147 -2.63 -13.89 19.75
N LYS A 148 -2.76 -12.76 19.03
CA LYS A 148 -3.78 -12.54 17.98
C LYS A 148 -3.34 -13.04 16.59
N ILE A 149 -2.10 -13.50 16.47
CA ILE A 149 -1.54 -13.98 15.20
C ILE A 149 -1.46 -15.50 15.26
N PRO A 150 -2.17 -16.25 14.41
CA PRO A 150 -2.11 -17.72 14.41
C PRO A 150 -0.69 -18.30 14.27
N LEU A 151 0.24 -17.63 13.56
CA LEU A 151 1.64 -18.04 13.49
C LEU A 151 2.46 -17.65 14.73
N ASP A 152 1.86 -17.01 15.74
CA ASP A 152 2.46 -16.59 17.02
C ASP A 152 3.77 -15.79 16.91
N LYS A 153 3.94 -15.07 15.80
CA LYS A 153 5.10 -14.20 15.54
C LYS A 153 4.73 -13.02 14.66
N PHE A 154 5.47 -11.92 14.79
CA PHE A 154 5.42 -10.84 13.81
C PHE A 154 6.08 -11.28 12.50
N GLY A 155 5.59 -10.74 11.39
CA GLY A 155 6.27 -10.86 10.11
C GLY A 155 7.49 -9.93 10.06
N SER A 156 8.39 -10.21 9.13
CA SER A 156 9.55 -9.36 8.83
C SER A 156 9.27 -8.47 7.62
N PRO A 157 10.00 -7.35 7.44
CA PRO A 157 9.96 -6.58 6.20
C PRO A 157 10.28 -7.45 4.97
N GLN A 158 11.11 -8.48 5.14
CA GLN A 158 11.47 -9.41 4.07
C GLN A 158 10.27 -10.24 3.59
N ASP A 159 9.35 -10.60 4.48
CA ASP A 159 8.13 -11.32 4.07
C ASP A 159 7.28 -10.50 3.11
N ILE A 160 7.19 -9.18 3.37
CA ILE A 160 6.49 -8.25 2.47
C ILE A 160 7.26 -8.07 1.17
N ALA A 161 8.58 -7.92 1.24
CA ALA A 161 9.44 -7.76 0.05
C ALA A 161 9.39 -9.00 -0.86
N ASN A 162 9.37 -10.20 -0.31
CA ASN A 162 9.24 -11.45 -1.07
C ASN A 162 7.90 -11.52 -1.83
N CYS A 163 6.80 -11.13 -1.18
CA CYS A 163 5.50 -11.04 -1.83
C CYS A 163 5.49 -9.97 -2.93
N ALA A 164 6.08 -8.81 -2.68
CA ALA A 164 6.22 -7.75 -3.68
C ALA A 164 7.06 -8.23 -4.88
N ALA A 165 8.19 -8.91 -4.64
CA ALA A 165 9.03 -9.46 -5.71
C ALA A 165 8.26 -10.48 -6.57
N PHE A 166 7.45 -11.36 -5.96
CA PHE A 166 6.58 -12.27 -6.68
C PHE A 166 5.58 -11.50 -7.57
N LEU A 167 4.89 -10.51 -7.02
CA LEU A 167 3.92 -9.70 -7.78
C LEU A 167 4.58 -8.84 -8.88
N CYS A 168 5.85 -8.49 -8.75
CA CYS A 168 6.63 -7.79 -9.77
C CYS A 168 7.12 -8.71 -10.90
N SER A 169 7.14 -10.02 -10.69
CA SER A 169 7.68 -11.00 -11.62
C SER A 169 6.62 -11.49 -12.63
N ASP A 170 7.08 -12.19 -13.69
CA ASP A 170 6.21 -12.82 -14.68
C ASP A 170 5.35 -13.96 -14.10
N LEU A 171 5.73 -14.50 -12.93
CA LEU A 171 4.99 -15.55 -12.25
C LEU A 171 3.58 -15.09 -11.81
N SER A 172 3.35 -13.79 -11.75
CA SER A 172 2.05 -13.18 -11.35
C SER A 172 1.26 -12.56 -12.51
N ASN A 173 1.59 -12.86 -13.77
CA ASN A 173 0.98 -12.21 -14.93
C ASN A 173 -0.53 -12.44 -15.06
N TYR A 174 -1.08 -13.46 -14.41
CA TYR A 174 -2.53 -13.75 -14.40
C TYR A 174 -3.22 -13.31 -13.09
N ILE A 175 -2.53 -12.50 -12.25
CA ILE A 175 -3.05 -11.98 -10.98
C ILE A 175 -3.27 -10.47 -11.12
N THR A 176 -4.52 -10.02 -11.01
CA THR A 176 -4.87 -8.60 -10.99
C THR A 176 -6.16 -8.37 -10.19
N GLY A 177 -6.25 -7.24 -9.48
CA GLY A 177 -7.36 -6.90 -8.60
C GLY A 177 -7.33 -7.62 -7.25
N GLU A 178 -6.27 -8.39 -6.98
CA GLU A 178 -6.16 -9.25 -5.80
C GLU A 178 -5.46 -8.54 -4.63
N THR A 179 -5.78 -8.99 -3.43
CA THR A 179 -5.11 -8.57 -2.20
C THR A 179 -4.47 -9.78 -1.53
N ILE A 180 -3.14 -9.84 -1.54
CA ILE A 180 -2.40 -10.89 -0.85
C ILE A 180 -2.20 -10.51 0.61
N HIS A 181 -2.74 -11.33 1.51
CA HIS A 181 -2.62 -11.17 2.95
C HIS A 181 -1.31 -11.76 3.46
N VAL A 182 -0.40 -10.90 3.95
CA VAL A 182 0.88 -11.29 4.55
C VAL A 182 0.84 -10.92 6.02
N ASN A 183 0.07 -11.69 6.81
CA ASN A 183 -0.35 -11.29 8.16
C ASN A 183 -0.29 -12.40 9.21
N GLY A 184 0.31 -13.55 8.89
CA GLY A 184 0.42 -14.68 9.83
C GLY A 184 -0.92 -15.32 10.22
N GLY A 185 -1.98 -15.09 9.44
CA GLY A 185 -3.32 -15.62 9.70
C GLY A 185 -4.21 -14.69 10.54
N MET A 186 -3.81 -13.43 10.78
CA MET A 186 -4.65 -12.47 11.52
C MET A 186 -5.99 -12.17 10.83
N TYR A 187 -6.03 -12.30 9.51
CA TYR A 187 -7.22 -12.06 8.71
C TYR A 187 -7.23 -13.01 7.52
N PHE A 188 -8.41 -13.52 7.20
CA PHE A 188 -8.73 -14.31 6.01
C PHE A 188 -9.80 -13.59 5.21
N SER A 189 -9.69 -13.56 3.89
CA SER A 189 -10.71 -13.04 2.97
C SER A 189 -11.66 -14.15 2.53
#